data_bcd9bf664dbcb399a4ba3e920739c0ce
#
_entry.id   bcd9bf664dbcb399a4ba3e920739c0ce
#
_cell.length_a   1.000
_cell.length_b   1.000
_cell.length_c   1.000
_cell.angle_alpha   90.00
_cell.angle_beta   90.00
_cell.angle_gamma   90.00
#
_symmetry.space_group_name_H-M   'P 1'
#
loop_
_entity.id
_entity.type
_entity.pdbx_description
1 polymer ?
#
loop_
_entity_poly.entity_id
_entity_poly.type
_entity_poly.pdbx_seq_one_letter_code
_entity_poly.pdbx_strand_id
1 'polypeptide(L)'
;MFSFLPNLPGLDDVRAAARRVDTARHNGIPDGCILELDLHHAPPETAGFDPLAFATGHSKPLTLRQMVGAIHRAAEDDRVAGLIARVQIAAAPPGPIQELREAVAAFTAVKPSLAWAESYPGTLSYYLASAFGEVWMQPSGTVGLIGFATNAMFLRDALAKAGIEAQFVARGEYKSAANLFT
;
A
#
# COMPACT_ATOMS: atom_id res chain seq x y z
N MET A 1 25.49 30.07 -50.08
CA MET A 1 24.32 30.76 -49.51
C MET A 1 23.60 29.74 -48.64
N PHE A 2 23.99 29.65 -47.36
CA PHE A 2 23.39 28.69 -46.42
C PHE A 2 22.24 29.36 -45.72
N SER A 3 21.03 28.85 -46.00
CA SER A 3 19.79 29.29 -45.37
C SER A 3 19.76 28.73 -43.93
N PHE A 4 19.98 29.58 -42.95
CA PHE A 4 19.70 29.30 -41.54
C PHE A 4 18.19 29.42 -41.32
N LEU A 5 17.43 28.35 -41.51
CA LEU A 5 16.07 28.27 -40.99
C LEU A 5 16.16 27.93 -39.48
N PRO A 6 15.61 28.77 -38.60
CA PRO A 6 15.52 28.44 -37.20
C PRO A 6 14.65 27.19 -37.05
N ASN A 7 15.14 26.19 -36.34
CA ASN A 7 14.39 24.99 -36.00
C ASN A 7 13.17 25.42 -35.19
N LEU A 8 12.02 25.45 -35.83
CA LEU A 8 10.77 25.74 -35.13
C LEU A 8 10.48 24.58 -34.18
N PRO A 9 10.18 24.85 -32.90
CA PRO A 9 9.84 23.81 -31.95
C PRO A 9 8.67 22.99 -32.49
N GLY A 10 8.83 21.67 -32.49
CA GLY A 10 7.76 20.75 -32.87
C GLY A 10 6.59 20.82 -31.88
N LEU A 11 5.42 20.35 -32.29
CA LEU A 11 4.24 20.28 -31.41
C LEU A 11 4.55 19.53 -30.09
N ASP A 12 5.46 18.55 -30.13
CA ASP A 12 5.87 17.80 -28.96
C ASP A 12 6.75 18.63 -28.00
N ASP A 13 7.59 19.53 -28.56
CA ASP A 13 8.39 20.45 -27.74
C ASP A 13 7.51 21.50 -27.05
N VAL A 14 6.48 21.97 -27.75
CA VAL A 14 5.49 22.92 -27.18
C VAL A 14 4.69 22.22 -26.07
N ARG A 15 4.25 21.00 -26.29
CA ARG A 15 3.56 20.20 -25.26
C ARG A 15 4.46 19.90 -24.06
N ALA A 16 5.74 19.57 -24.30
CA ALA A 16 6.70 19.34 -23.23
C ALA A 16 6.98 20.62 -22.42
N ALA A 17 7.07 21.78 -23.09
CA ALA A 17 7.21 23.07 -22.43
C ALA A 17 5.96 23.45 -21.63
N ALA A 18 4.77 23.23 -22.18
CA ALA A 18 3.50 23.45 -21.48
C ALA A 18 3.38 22.59 -20.21
N ARG A 19 3.74 21.29 -20.31
CA ARG A 19 3.77 20.40 -19.15
C ARG A 19 4.76 20.86 -18.06
N ARG A 20 5.94 21.37 -18.45
CA ARG A 20 6.92 21.89 -17.48
C ARG A 20 6.40 23.13 -16.74
N VAL A 21 5.72 24.03 -17.46
CA VAL A 21 5.11 25.23 -16.86
C VAL A 21 3.97 24.84 -15.92
N ASP A 22 3.13 23.90 -16.33
CA ASP A 22 2.04 23.37 -15.52
C ASP A 22 2.57 22.68 -14.25
N THR A 23 3.57 21.81 -14.38
CA THR A 23 4.26 21.16 -13.27
C THR A 23 4.83 22.19 -12.26
N ALA A 24 5.42 23.28 -12.75
CA ALA A 24 5.93 24.35 -11.90
C ALA A 24 4.82 25.12 -11.17
N ARG A 25 3.67 25.33 -11.82
CA ARG A 25 2.50 26.01 -11.21
C ARG A 25 1.81 25.17 -10.15
N HIS A 26 1.85 23.83 -10.26
CA HIS A 26 1.10 22.89 -9.43
C HIS A 26 1.99 22.08 -8.48
N ASN A 27 3.09 22.66 -7.98
CA ASN A 27 4.00 21.99 -7.03
C ASN A 27 4.51 20.63 -7.51
N GLY A 28 4.77 20.49 -8.82
CA GLY A 28 5.33 19.26 -9.39
C GLY A 28 4.31 18.21 -9.82
N ILE A 29 3.00 18.46 -9.69
CA ILE A 29 1.96 17.52 -10.14
C ILE A 29 1.39 18.00 -11.48
N PRO A 30 1.64 17.31 -12.61
CA PRO A 30 1.09 17.69 -13.92
C PRO A 30 -0.39 17.30 -14.04
N ASP A 31 -1.14 18.01 -14.88
CA ASP A 31 -2.50 17.63 -15.23
C ASP A 31 -2.53 16.27 -15.95
N GLY A 32 -3.53 15.46 -15.61
CA GLY A 32 -3.69 14.12 -16.15
C GLY A 32 -2.66 13.12 -15.65
N CYS A 33 -2.07 13.34 -14.47
CA CYS A 33 -1.15 12.40 -13.87
C CYS A 33 -1.86 11.15 -13.37
N ILE A 34 -1.13 10.03 -13.37
CA ILE A 34 -1.55 8.78 -12.79
C ILE A 34 -0.76 8.58 -11.49
N LEU A 35 -1.46 8.33 -10.40
CA LEU A 35 -0.82 7.96 -9.14
C LEU A 35 -0.33 6.51 -9.24
N GLU A 36 0.94 6.29 -8.95
CA GLU A 36 1.53 4.96 -8.93
C GLU A 36 1.88 4.55 -7.50
N LEU A 37 1.47 3.34 -7.10
CA LEU A 37 1.78 2.74 -5.81
C LEU A 37 2.49 1.40 -6.01
N ASP A 38 3.61 1.22 -5.30
CA ASP A 38 4.28 -0.08 -5.19
C ASP A 38 4.02 -0.68 -3.80
N LEU A 39 3.20 -1.73 -3.78
CA LEU A 39 2.71 -2.39 -2.58
C LEU A 39 3.30 -3.81 -2.46
N HIS A 40 4.62 -3.92 -2.42
CA HIS A 40 5.30 -5.17 -2.07
C HIS A 40 5.18 -5.51 -0.60
N HIS A 41 5.09 -4.49 0.25
CA HIS A 41 4.95 -4.62 1.69
C HIS A 41 3.78 -3.75 2.16
N ALA A 42 3.14 -4.18 3.24
CA ALA A 42 2.18 -3.31 3.90
C ALA A 42 2.89 -2.05 4.41
N PRO A 43 2.31 -0.85 4.21
CA PRO A 43 2.87 0.36 4.75
C PRO A 43 2.92 0.30 6.28
N PRO A 44 4.00 0.77 6.92
CA PRO A 44 4.10 0.77 8.38
C PRO A 44 3.07 1.73 8.99
N GLU A 45 2.51 1.38 10.13
CA GLU A 45 1.58 2.27 10.85
C GLU A 45 2.28 3.52 11.40
N THR A 46 3.52 3.34 11.86
CA THR A 46 4.34 4.43 12.42
C THR A 46 5.66 4.56 11.68
N ALA A 47 6.12 5.79 11.52
CA ALA A 47 7.45 6.05 10.97
C ALA A 47 8.52 5.60 11.99
N GLY A 48 9.19 4.49 11.70
CA GLY A 48 10.35 4.06 12.47
C GLY A 48 11.49 5.09 12.39
N PHE A 49 12.28 5.20 13.44
CA PHE A 49 13.54 5.93 13.39
C PHE A 49 14.61 5.01 12.79
N ASP A 50 15.01 5.31 11.56
CA ASP A 50 16.13 4.63 10.90
C ASP A 50 17.31 5.62 10.77
N PRO A 51 18.33 5.51 11.63
CA PRO A 51 19.48 6.39 11.61
C PRO A 51 20.30 6.26 10.30
N LEU A 52 20.29 5.07 9.69
CA LEU A 52 21.04 4.82 8.45
C LEU A 52 20.35 5.46 7.24
N ALA A 53 19.03 5.35 7.14
CA ALA A 53 18.25 6.04 6.12
C ALA A 53 18.38 7.57 6.23
N PHE A 54 18.44 8.10 7.46
CA PHE A 54 18.71 9.52 7.71
C PHE A 54 20.11 9.94 7.22
N ALA A 55 21.13 9.14 7.48
CA ALA A 55 22.50 9.41 7.06
C ALA A 55 22.72 9.27 5.55
N THR A 56 21.98 8.39 4.88
CA THR A 56 22.12 8.11 3.43
C THR A 56 21.16 8.92 2.56
N GLY A 57 20.29 9.75 3.15
CA GLY A 57 19.32 10.57 2.40
C GLY A 57 18.22 9.75 1.70
N HIS A 58 18.03 8.48 2.07
CA HIS A 58 16.94 7.69 1.56
C HIS A 58 15.60 8.21 2.08
N SER A 59 14.64 8.40 1.18
CA SER A 59 13.28 8.80 1.55
C SER A 59 12.66 7.72 2.44
N LYS A 60 12.09 8.13 3.57
CA LYS A 60 11.35 7.23 4.46
C LYS A 60 10.15 6.65 3.73
N PRO A 61 9.83 5.37 3.93
CA PRO A 61 8.60 4.80 3.40
C PRO A 61 7.40 5.56 3.98
N LEU A 62 6.38 5.76 3.15
CA LEU A 62 5.12 6.37 3.59
C LEU A 62 4.47 5.50 4.66
N THR A 63 3.98 6.12 5.72
CA THR A 63 3.14 5.42 6.69
C THR A 63 1.76 5.13 6.11
N LEU A 64 1.05 4.15 6.68
CA LEU A 64 -0.32 3.81 6.30
C LEU A 64 -1.21 5.07 6.24
N ARG A 65 -1.20 5.87 7.31
CA ARG A 65 -1.95 7.12 7.39
C ARG A 65 -1.61 8.12 6.29
N GLN A 66 -0.33 8.24 5.96
CA GLN A 66 0.11 9.13 4.87
C GLN A 66 -0.35 8.62 3.51
N MET A 67 -0.27 7.31 3.28
CA MET A 67 -0.71 6.67 2.04
C MET A 67 -2.23 6.78 1.86
N VAL A 68 -3.02 6.42 2.86
CA VAL A 68 -4.47 6.57 2.87
C VAL A 68 -4.86 8.04 2.61
N GLY A 69 -4.25 8.98 3.34
CA GLY A 69 -4.50 10.41 3.13
C GLY A 69 -4.08 10.90 1.73
N ALA A 70 -3.05 10.33 1.12
CA ALA A 70 -2.66 10.66 -0.25
C ALA A 70 -3.68 10.13 -1.27
N ILE A 71 -4.20 8.92 -1.08
CA ILE A 71 -5.23 8.33 -1.96
C ILE A 71 -6.52 9.17 -1.89
N HIS A 72 -6.97 9.57 -0.71
CA HIS A 72 -8.15 10.43 -0.56
C HIS A 72 -7.97 11.79 -1.23
N ARG A 73 -6.83 12.46 -1.02
CA ARG A 73 -6.55 13.73 -1.72
C ARG A 73 -6.48 13.56 -3.23
N ALA A 74 -5.91 12.45 -3.71
CA ALA A 74 -5.85 12.15 -5.15
C ALA A 74 -7.23 11.89 -5.75
N ALA A 75 -8.17 11.35 -4.98
CA ALA A 75 -9.56 11.19 -5.41
C ALA A 75 -10.26 12.54 -5.69
N GLU A 76 -9.93 13.56 -4.90
CA GLU A 76 -10.51 14.91 -4.99
C GLU A 76 -9.74 15.84 -5.96
N ASP A 77 -8.49 15.51 -6.33
CA ASP A 77 -7.63 16.35 -7.14
C ASP A 77 -7.88 16.14 -8.63
N ASP A 78 -8.45 17.14 -9.31
CA ASP A 78 -8.80 17.09 -10.75
C ASP A 78 -7.61 16.81 -11.67
N ARG A 79 -6.39 17.04 -11.20
CA ARG A 79 -5.16 16.74 -11.95
C ARG A 79 -4.84 15.24 -12.01
N VAL A 80 -5.38 14.46 -11.08
CA VAL A 80 -5.16 13.02 -11.01
C VAL A 80 -6.19 12.30 -11.89
N ALA A 81 -5.72 11.65 -12.95
CA ALA A 81 -6.54 10.94 -13.90
C ALA A 81 -6.88 9.50 -13.47
N GLY A 82 -6.06 8.88 -12.62
CA GLY A 82 -6.26 7.50 -12.20
C GLY A 82 -5.20 7.02 -11.22
N LEU A 83 -5.35 5.77 -10.79
CA LEU A 83 -4.47 5.07 -9.85
C LEU A 83 -4.03 3.73 -10.43
N ILE A 84 -2.73 3.48 -10.42
CA ILE A 84 -2.15 2.17 -10.74
C ILE A 84 -1.39 1.68 -9.52
N ALA A 85 -1.59 0.42 -9.15
CA ALA A 85 -0.85 -0.19 -8.05
C ALA A 85 -0.29 -1.56 -8.43
N ARG A 86 0.97 -1.79 -8.09
CA ARG A 86 1.54 -3.13 -8.04
C ARG A 86 1.26 -3.72 -6.66
N VAL A 87 0.48 -4.82 -6.60
CA VAL A 87 0.00 -5.38 -5.33
C VAL A 87 0.54 -6.80 -5.14
N GLN A 88 1.61 -6.94 -4.35
CA GLN A 88 2.28 -8.23 -4.08
C GLN A 88 2.55 -8.47 -2.59
N ILE A 89 1.64 -8.08 -1.72
CA ILE A 89 1.79 -8.21 -0.27
C ILE A 89 1.70 -9.69 0.13
N ALA A 90 2.83 -10.31 0.48
CA ALA A 90 2.86 -11.72 0.86
C ALA A 90 2.28 -11.97 2.25
N ALA A 91 2.59 -11.09 3.21
CA ALA A 91 2.12 -11.19 4.60
C ALA A 91 1.94 -9.79 5.20
N ALA A 92 0.85 -9.59 5.91
CA ALA A 92 0.57 -8.35 6.63
C ALA A 92 -0.50 -8.58 7.71
N PRO A 93 -0.60 -7.71 8.72
CA PRO A 93 -1.79 -7.64 9.57
C PRO A 93 -3.03 -7.27 8.72
N PRO A 94 -4.20 -7.86 8.99
CA PRO A 94 -5.42 -7.58 8.20
C PRO A 94 -5.91 -6.14 8.31
N GLY A 95 -5.79 -5.50 9.49
CA GLY A 95 -6.32 -4.16 9.74
C GLY A 95 -5.76 -3.09 8.79
N PRO A 96 -4.43 -2.91 8.69
CA PRO A 96 -3.83 -1.97 7.74
C PRO A 96 -4.24 -2.22 6.28
N ILE A 97 -4.40 -3.48 5.89
CA ILE A 97 -4.82 -3.82 4.52
C ILE A 97 -6.29 -3.45 4.30
N GLN A 98 -7.14 -3.63 5.31
CA GLN A 98 -8.53 -3.23 5.24
C GLN A 98 -8.67 -1.70 5.10
N GLU A 99 -7.94 -0.92 5.90
CA GLU A 99 -7.96 0.54 5.82
C GLU A 99 -7.49 1.04 4.44
N LEU A 100 -6.40 0.46 3.93
CA LEU A 100 -5.91 0.78 2.60
C LEU A 100 -6.92 0.41 1.50
N ARG A 101 -7.57 -0.76 1.63
CA ARG A 101 -8.60 -1.22 0.72
C ARG A 101 -9.80 -0.28 0.67
N GLU A 102 -10.24 0.23 1.82
CA GLU A 102 -11.35 1.18 1.91
C GLU A 102 -11.00 2.50 1.20
N ALA A 103 -9.78 3.01 1.37
CA ALA A 103 -9.32 4.20 0.67
C ALA A 103 -9.27 3.98 -0.85
N VAL A 104 -8.77 2.82 -1.31
CA VAL A 104 -8.75 2.46 -2.74
C VAL A 104 -10.17 2.33 -3.29
N ALA A 105 -11.08 1.69 -2.56
CA ALA A 105 -12.48 1.55 -2.98
C ALA A 105 -13.17 2.92 -3.12
N ALA A 106 -12.91 3.84 -2.20
CA ALA A 106 -13.42 5.22 -2.29
C ALA A 106 -12.85 5.96 -3.51
N PHE A 107 -11.57 5.78 -3.82
CA PHE A 107 -10.95 6.33 -5.04
C PHE A 107 -11.58 5.73 -6.31
N THR A 108 -11.74 4.40 -6.33
CA THR A 108 -12.30 3.66 -7.47
C THR A 108 -13.75 4.06 -7.79
N ALA A 109 -14.49 4.52 -6.79
CA ALA A 109 -15.86 5.01 -7.00
C ALA A 109 -15.93 6.31 -7.83
N VAL A 110 -14.84 7.08 -7.92
CA VAL A 110 -14.81 8.39 -8.61
C VAL A 110 -13.82 8.44 -9.77
N LYS A 111 -12.78 7.60 -9.77
CA LYS A 111 -11.73 7.60 -10.80
C LYS A 111 -11.30 6.17 -11.17
N PRO A 112 -10.81 5.95 -12.40
CA PRO A 112 -10.31 4.66 -12.82
C PRO A 112 -9.11 4.22 -11.98
N SER A 113 -9.05 2.92 -11.68
CA SER A 113 -7.95 2.32 -10.94
C SER A 113 -7.63 0.91 -11.43
N LEU A 114 -6.36 0.55 -11.41
CA LEU A 114 -5.82 -0.72 -11.87
C LEU A 114 -4.87 -1.30 -10.82
N ALA A 115 -5.11 -2.54 -10.40
CA ALA A 115 -4.13 -3.35 -9.70
C ALA A 115 -3.46 -4.31 -10.65
N TRP A 116 -2.14 -4.48 -10.53
CA TRP A 116 -1.43 -5.50 -11.27
C TRP A 116 -0.39 -6.21 -10.39
N ALA A 117 -0.12 -7.45 -10.73
CA ALA A 117 0.93 -8.24 -10.08
C ALA A 117 1.36 -9.39 -10.99
N GLU A 118 2.56 -9.91 -10.76
CA GLU A 118 3.00 -11.18 -11.36
C GLU A 118 2.21 -12.36 -10.78
N SER A 119 1.91 -12.29 -9.48
CA SER A 119 1.06 -13.22 -8.73
C SER A 119 0.47 -12.50 -7.52
N TYR A 120 -0.65 -12.97 -7.04
CA TYR A 120 -1.24 -12.56 -5.76
C TYR A 120 -0.95 -13.66 -4.72
N PRO A 121 0.15 -13.56 -3.96
CA PRO A 121 0.69 -14.68 -3.19
C PRO A 121 -0.13 -15.09 -1.97
N GLY A 122 -1.11 -14.29 -1.57
CA GLY A 122 -1.94 -14.57 -0.41
C GLY A 122 -3.30 -13.89 -0.44
N THR A 123 -4.18 -14.32 0.44
CA THR A 123 -5.56 -13.81 0.53
C THR A 123 -5.62 -12.30 0.67
N LEU A 124 -4.76 -11.68 1.49
CA LEU A 124 -4.75 -10.22 1.69
C LEU A 124 -4.30 -9.45 0.45
N SER A 125 -3.37 -10.01 -0.34
CA SER A 125 -2.94 -9.39 -1.59
C SER A 125 -4.12 -9.28 -2.58
N TYR A 126 -4.83 -10.37 -2.80
CA TYR A 126 -5.99 -10.37 -3.68
C TYR A 126 -7.17 -9.59 -3.09
N TYR A 127 -7.37 -9.64 -1.77
CA TYR A 127 -8.38 -8.85 -1.07
C TYR A 127 -8.19 -7.34 -1.30
N LEU A 128 -6.94 -6.85 -1.24
CA LEU A 128 -6.64 -5.46 -1.57
C LEU A 128 -6.84 -5.18 -3.05
N ALA A 129 -6.31 -6.04 -3.94
CA ALA A 129 -6.43 -5.88 -5.38
C ALA A 129 -7.90 -5.82 -5.84
N SER A 130 -8.80 -6.57 -5.19
CA SER A 130 -10.23 -6.59 -5.52
C SER A 130 -10.98 -5.28 -5.24
N ALA A 131 -10.35 -4.27 -4.63
CA ALA A 131 -10.92 -2.93 -4.46
C ALA A 131 -10.70 -2.03 -5.69
N PHE A 132 -9.79 -2.40 -6.57
CA PHE A 132 -9.52 -1.66 -7.80
C PHE A 132 -10.58 -1.95 -8.86
N GLY A 133 -10.76 -1.02 -9.80
CA GLY A 133 -11.70 -1.18 -10.92
C GLY A 133 -11.30 -2.29 -11.89
N GLU A 134 -10.00 -2.48 -12.09
CA GLU A 134 -9.43 -3.56 -12.89
C GLU A 134 -8.33 -4.29 -12.10
N VAL A 135 -8.26 -5.62 -12.29
CA VAL A 135 -7.24 -6.46 -11.65
C VAL A 135 -6.56 -7.29 -12.74
N TRP A 136 -5.27 -7.05 -12.91
CA TRP A 136 -4.44 -7.71 -13.91
C TRP A 136 -3.40 -8.60 -13.24
N MET A 137 -3.15 -9.73 -13.87
CA MET A 137 -2.10 -10.67 -13.45
C MET A 137 -1.42 -11.24 -14.70
N GLN A 138 -0.13 -11.55 -14.61
CA GLN A 138 0.52 -12.24 -15.73
C GLN A 138 -0.08 -13.65 -15.93
N PRO A 139 -0.11 -14.19 -17.16
CA PRO A 139 -0.77 -15.47 -17.46
C PRO A 139 -0.23 -16.67 -16.69
N SER A 140 1.05 -16.67 -16.31
CA SER A 140 1.69 -17.71 -15.50
C SER A 140 1.58 -17.48 -13.99
N GLY A 141 0.91 -16.41 -13.56
CA GLY A 141 0.74 -16.06 -12.16
C GLY A 141 -0.25 -16.95 -11.44
N THR A 142 -0.21 -16.92 -10.13
CA THR A 142 -1.11 -17.66 -9.25
C THR A 142 -1.82 -16.73 -8.29
N VAL A 143 -3.06 -17.09 -7.90
CA VAL A 143 -3.84 -16.41 -6.87
C VAL A 143 -3.91 -17.29 -5.63
N GLY A 144 -3.27 -16.86 -4.54
CA GLY A 144 -3.18 -17.59 -3.29
C GLY A 144 -4.36 -17.30 -2.35
N LEU A 145 -5.54 -17.84 -2.62
CA LEU A 145 -6.70 -17.70 -1.72
C LEU A 145 -6.67 -18.78 -0.61
N ILE A 146 -5.64 -18.76 0.22
CA ILE A 146 -5.39 -19.77 1.25
C ILE A 146 -6.12 -19.51 2.57
N GLY A 147 -6.81 -18.37 2.71
CA GLY A 147 -7.51 -17.98 3.94
C GLY A 147 -6.57 -17.46 5.02
N PHE A 148 -7.05 -17.53 6.27
CA PHE A 148 -6.32 -17.09 7.46
C PHE A 148 -6.21 -18.25 8.44
N ALA A 149 -5.03 -18.44 9.00
CA ALA A 149 -4.80 -19.38 10.09
C ALA A 149 -4.01 -18.67 11.20
N THR A 150 -4.36 -18.93 12.44
CA THR A 150 -3.59 -18.50 13.59
C THR A 150 -3.31 -19.68 14.48
N ASN A 151 -2.08 -19.78 14.98
CA ASN A 151 -1.70 -20.79 15.96
C ASN A 151 -1.69 -20.14 17.34
N ALA A 152 -2.47 -20.71 18.26
CA ALA A 152 -2.39 -20.39 19.68
C ALA A 152 -1.49 -21.42 20.37
N MET A 153 -0.48 -20.95 21.07
CA MET A 153 0.38 -21.81 21.88
C MET A 153 -0.19 -21.90 23.30
N PHE A 154 -0.44 -23.11 23.76
CA PHE A 154 -0.88 -23.34 25.12
C PHE A 154 0.30 -23.92 25.92
N LEU A 155 0.68 -23.30 27.04
CA LEU A 155 1.85 -23.63 27.82
C LEU A 155 1.53 -24.47 29.08
N ARG A 156 0.27 -24.74 29.37
CA ARG A 156 -0.19 -25.46 30.57
C ARG A 156 0.57 -26.76 30.79
N ASP A 157 0.55 -27.64 29.79
CA ASP A 157 1.17 -28.96 29.91
C ASP A 157 2.70 -28.90 30.03
N ALA A 158 3.31 -27.93 29.37
CA ALA A 158 4.75 -27.70 29.46
C ALA A 158 5.15 -27.22 30.86
N LEU A 159 4.40 -26.28 31.44
CA LEU A 159 4.60 -25.78 32.79
C LEU A 159 4.35 -26.87 33.84
N ALA A 160 3.30 -27.68 33.69
CA ALA A 160 3.01 -28.79 34.59
C ALA A 160 4.15 -29.83 34.61
N LYS A 161 4.75 -30.13 33.44
CA LYS A 161 5.95 -31.02 33.38
C LYS A 161 7.18 -30.43 34.08
N ALA A 162 7.27 -29.09 34.14
CA ALA A 162 8.31 -28.39 34.88
C ALA A 162 7.97 -28.19 36.37
N GLY A 163 6.83 -28.71 36.85
CA GLY A 163 6.36 -28.54 38.23
C GLY A 163 5.87 -27.13 38.55
N ILE A 164 5.54 -26.35 37.53
CA ILE A 164 5.05 -24.95 37.67
C ILE A 164 3.55 -24.95 37.50
N GLU A 165 2.80 -24.51 38.50
CA GLU A 165 1.36 -24.27 38.45
C GLU A 165 1.09 -22.76 38.32
N ALA A 166 0.52 -22.36 37.20
CA ALA A 166 0.21 -20.95 36.95
C ALA A 166 -1.07 -20.55 37.69
N GLN A 167 -0.97 -19.59 38.61
CA GLN A 167 -2.10 -19.04 39.34
C GLN A 167 -2.47 -17.67 38.81
N PHE A 168 -3.74 -17.49 38.45
CA PHE A 168 -4.25 -16.22 37.87
C PHE A 168 -5.32 -15.62 38.77
N VAL A 169 -5.18 -14.34 39.06
CA VAL A 169 -6.23 -13.54 39.68
C VAL A 169 -6.85 -12.67 38.57
N ALA A 170 -8.00 -13.09 38.03
CA ALA A 170 -8.74 -12.35 37.02
C ALA A 170 -9.83 -11.49 37.66
N ARG A 171 -9.95 -10.25 37.24
CA ARG A 171 -11.04 -9.36 37.59
C ARG A 171 -11.84 -9.05 36.31
N GLY A 172 -12.98 -9.72 36.13
CA GLY A 172 -13.87 -9.60 34.98
C GLY A 172 -13.86 -10.81 34.05
N GLU A 173 -15.02 -11.12 33.48
CA GLU A 173 -15.30 -12.36 32.73
C GLU A 173 -14.58 -12.46 31.36
N TYR A 174 -14.11 -11.34 30.80
CA TYR A 174 -13.57 -11.28 29.44
C TYR A 174 -12.04 -11.15 29.35
N LYS A 175 -11.31 -11.41 30.45
CA LYS A 175 -9.84 -11.39 30.41
C LYS A 175 -9.28 -12.72 29.99
N SER A 176 -8.98 -12.85 28.68
CA SER A 176 -8.42 -14.05 28.06
C SER A 176 -6.89 -14.20 28.20
N ALA A 177 -6.21 -13.27 28.88
CA ALA A 177 -4.75 -13.33 29.05
C ALA A 177 -4.27 -14.61 29.77
N ALA A 178 -5.10 -15.22 30.61
CA ALA A 178 -4.81 -16.48 31.29
C ALA A 178 -4.91 -17.71 30.36
N ASN A 179 -5.61 -17.63 29.23
CA ASN A 179 -5.90 -18.77 28.37
C ASN A 179 -4.65 -19.40 27.73
N LEU A 180 -3.53 -18.68 27.67
CA LEU A 180 -2.23 -19.23 27.23
C LEU A 180 -1.66 -20.25 28.21
N PHE A 181 -2.11 -20.25 29.47
CA PHE A 181 -1.55 -21.02 30.59
C PHE A 181 -2.58 -21.95 31.26
N THR A 182 -3.85 -21.90 30.81
CA THR A 182 -4.95 -22.73 31.39
C THR A 182 -5.44 -23.83 30.45
#